data_68e9645e685c0734372252f56a21baed
#
_entry.id   68e9645e685c0734372252f56a21baed
#
_cell.length_a   1.000
_cell.length_b   1.000
_cell.length_c   1.000
_cell.angle_alpha   90.00
_cell.angle_beta   90.00
_cell.angle_gamma   90.00
#
_symmetry.space_group_name_H-M   'P 1'
#
loop_
_entity.id
_entity.type
_entity.pdbx_description
1 polymer ?
#
loop_
_entity_poly.entity_id
_entity_poly.type
_entity_poly.pdbx_seq_one_letter_code
_entity_poly.pdbx_strand_id
1 'polypeptide(L)'
;MWCDVECGLGFRVVAELCGALLMVREDNWRENAVHAQRAFVEVATAISEFEPVTVCAPSSQWESARSQLPPSVRVLEMSMNDAWFRDTGPTFVVRNKVETETEKIRDVAGVKWTFNAWGGRSGGCYDDWSLDALVARKILDVERVSQFPQHLILEGGSIHVDGEGTCITTEECLLNPNRNPNLNKDELEEHLKLYLGVEKVIWLPRGLYGDDDTNGHIDNMCCFVKPGTVLLHWVDDESDHQHERSVEAFDVLSKAIDAKGRTLEILKIHAPGPLKFTLEEVSGLVQNNAVVRYEGHRLAASYINFYIANGGIIAPAFGDSTADKAAEEVLCSAFPSHKVVIIKSAREILLGGGNIHCITQQQPSVFSAVTPLPDGDAGPSCDTKDVDGCAKGSAEGSAEGNAENSTSVTKVLVDSLLTASTLISSQKGLGECVVDCADHVWILHD
;
A
#
# COMPACT_ATOMS: atom_id res chain seq x y z
N MET A 1 1.87 16.71 8.83
CA MET A 1 1.83 16.31 7.43
C MET A 1 2.11 14.83 7.34
N TRP A 2 1.46 14.23 6.41
CA TRP A 2 1.52 12.87 6.00
C TRP A 2 2.54 12.72 4.98
N CYS A 3 3.32 11.74 5.20
CA CYS A 3 3.91 11.02 4.13
C CYS A 3 3.27 9.65 4.15
N ASP A 4 2.63 9.25 3.08
CA ASP A 4 2.92 7.94 2.60
C ASP A 4 4.43 7.92 2.43
N VAL A 5 5.12 7.08 3.18
CA VAL A 5 6.58 7.08 3.32
C VAL A 5 7.25 6.54 2.04
N GLU A 6 6.64 6.79 0.89
CA GLU A 6 7.07 6.31 -0.41
C GLU A 6 8.22 7.12 -1.00
N CYS A 7 8.51 8.30 -0.44
CA CYS A 7 9.63 9.08 -0.95
C CYS A 7 10.89 8.87 -0.14
N GLY A 8 11.64 7.92 -0.53
CA GLY A 8 13.05 7.60 -0.43
C GLY A 8 14.01 8.37 0.48
N LEU A 9 13.66 8.70 1.71
CA LEU A 9 14.58 9.26 2.69
C LEU A 9 14.54 8.44 3.97
N GLY A 10 15.37 7.39 4.04
CA GLY A 10 15.95 6.86 5.27
C GLY A 10 15.02 6.45 6.41
N PHE A 11 13.79 6.01 6.15
CA PHE A 11 12.83 5.65 7.18
C PHE A 11 12.77 4.13 7.33
N ARG A 12 12.94 3.61 8.55
CA ARG A 12 12.48 2.27 8.85
C ARG A 12 10.96 2.31 8.95
N VAL A 13 10.31 1.92 7.87
CA VAL A 13 8.90 1.58 7.89
C VAL A 13 8.81 0.18 8.48
N VAL A 14 7.93 -0.03 9.42
CA VAL A 14 7.47 -1.38 9.74
C VAL A 14 6.35 -1.61 8.74
N ALA A 15 6.66 -2.26 7.61
CA ALA A 15 5.62 -2.61 6.67
C ALA A 15 4.75 -3.69 7.28
N GLU A 16 3.47 -3.48 7.24
CA GLU A 16 2.51 -4.51 7.49
C GLU A 16 1.90 -4.91 6.17
N LEU A 17 2.32 -6.05 5.66
CA LEU A 17 1.61 -6.73 4.60
C LEU A 17 0.39 -7.37 5.22
N CYS A 18 -0.73 -6.68 5.22
CA CYS A 18 -1.99 -7.25 5.57
C CYS A 18 -2.70 -7.65 4.28
N GLY A 19 -2.41 -8.84 3.82
CA GLY A 19 -3.20 -9.52 2.80
C GLY A 19 -3.99 -10.63 3.47
N ALA A 20 -5.22 -10.86 3.07
CA ALA A 20 -5.85 -12.14 3.32
C ALA A 20 -5.12 -13.17 2.47
N LEU A 21 -3.98 -13.65 2.97
CA LEU A 21 -3.17 -14.65 2.31
C LEU A 21 -3.98 -15.89 1.93
N LEU A 22 -5.19 -16.01 2.44
CA LEU A 22 -5.97 -17.21 2.28
C LEU A 22 -7.47 -16.95 2.39
N MET A 23 -7.93 -15.74 2.05
CA MET A 23 -9.36 -15.62 1.81
C MET A 23 -9.72 -16.39 0.55
N VAL A 24 -10.46 -17.46 0.75
CA VAL A 24 -11.09 -18.17 -0.36
C VAL A 24 -12.29 -17.33 -0.77
N ARG A 25 -12.02 -16.41 -1.73
CA ARG A 25 -13.09 -15.78 -2.49
C ARG A 25 -13.23 -16.55 -3.80
N GLU A 26 -14.13 -17.53 -3.77
CA GLU A 26 -14.40 -18.42 -4.91
C GLU A 26 -14.98 -17.67 -6.12
N ASP A 27 -15.43 -16.44 -5.93
CA ASP A 27 -15.88 -15.52 -6.96
C ASP A 27 -14.74 -14.70 -7.60
N ASN A 28 -13.58 -14.57 -6.92
CA ASN A 28 -12.40 -13.86 -7.42
C ASN A 28 -11.34 -14.83 -7.97
N TRP A 29 -11.13 -15.96 -7.31
CA TRP A 29 -10.03 -16.88 -7.61
C TRP A 29 -10.50 -18.33 -7.69
N ARG A 30 -10.11 -19.00 -8.76
CA ARG A 30 -10.36 -20.43 -8.98
C ARG A 30 -9.59 -21.31 -7.97
N GLU A 31 -9.97 -22.56 -7.86
CA GLU A 31 -9.26 -23.60 -7.10
C GLU A 31 -8.98 -23.20 -5.64
N ASN A 32 -9.98 -22.65 -4.96
CA ASN A 32 -9.84 -22.17 -3.57
C ASN A 32 -8.70 -21.17 -3.40
N ALA A 33 -8.47 -20.30 -4.38
CA ALA A 33 -7.46 -19.25 -4.39
C ALA A 33 -6.00 -19.73 -4.22
N VAL A 34 -5.70 -21.01 -4.45
CA VAL A 34 -4.35 -21.57 -4.17
C VAL A 34 -3.24 -20.87 -4.96
N HIS A 35 -3.52 -20.39 -6.17
CA HIS A 35 -2.57 -19.67 -7.01
C HIS A 35 -2.32 -18.25 -6.48
N ALA A 36 -3.39 -17.54 -6.13
CA ALA A 36 -3.28 -16.23 -5.51
C ALA A 36 -2.55 -16.30 -4.17
N GLN A 37 -2.84 -17.29 -3.34
CA GLN A 37 -2.15 -17.51 -2.05
C GLN A 37 -0.64 -17.65 -2.23
N ARG A 38 -0.17 -18.37 -3.24
CA ARG A 38 1.27 -18.50 -3.54
C ARG A 38 1.87 -17.15 -3.94
N ALA A 39 1.15 -16.37 -4.74
CA ALA A 39 1.58 -15.03 -5.12
C ALA A 39 1.68 -14.08 -3.92
N PHE A 40 0.71 -14.14 -3.00
CA PHE A 40 0.77 -13.38 -1.73
C PHE A 40 1.98 -13.78 -0.87
N VAL A 41 2.29 -15.09 -0.76
CA VAL A 41 3.48 -15.58 -0.05
C VAL A 41 4.77 -15.06 -0.71
N GLU A 42 4.83 -15.05 -2.05
CA GLU A 42 5.98 -14.52 -2.79
C GLU A 42 6.17 -13.03 -2.51
N VAL A 43 5.09 -12.23 -2.55
CA VAL A 43 5.13 -10.80 -2.22
C VAL A 43 5.58 -10.57 -0.78
N ALA A 44 4.96 -11.25 0.21
CA ALA A 44 5.30 -11.09 1.62
C ALA A 44 6.76 -11.47 1.91
N THR A 45 7.23 -12.54 1.27
CA THR A 45 8.63 -13.00 1.39
C THR A 45 9.59 -11.98 0.79
N ALA A 46 9.27 -11.44 -0.39
CA ALA A 46 10.09 -10.42 -1.05
C ALA A 46 10.20 -9.14 -0.21
N ILE A 47 9.09 -8.64 0.34
CA ILE A 47 9.10 -7.46 1.22
C ILE A 47 9.90 -7.74 2.49
N SER A 48 9.82 -8.95 3.05
CA SER A 48 10.53 -9.31 4.29
C SER A 48 12.06 -9.29 4.19
N GLU A 49 12.62 -9.21 2.99
CA GLU A 49 14.06 -8.97 2.78
C GLU A 49 14.47 -7.53 3.15
N PHE A 50 13.55 -6.59 3.16
CA PHE A 50 13.82 -5.15 3.33
C PHE A 50 13.29 -4.60 4.65
N GLU A 51 12.17 -5.15 5.15
CA GLU A 51 11.48 -4.62 6.32
C GLU A 51 10.63 -5.70 7.02
N PRO A 52 10.28 -5.52 8.30
CA PRO A 52 9.38 -6.42 8.99
C PRO A 52 8.00 -6.48 8.32
N VAL A 53 7.43 -7.67 8.21
CA VAL A 53 6.14 -7.91 7.58
C VAL A 53 5.18 -8.60 8.54
N THR A 54 3.95 -8.10 8.62
CA THR A 54 2.81 -8.78 9.25
C THR A 54 1.80 -9.16 8.18
N VAL A 55 1.39 -10.41 8.19
CA VAL A 55 0.34 -10.92 7.32
C VAL A 55 -0.91 -11.19 8.15
N CYS A 56 -2.05 -10.63 7.73
CA CYS A 56 -3.34 -10.90 8.34
C CYS A 56 -4.03 -12.08 7.63
N ALA A 57 -4.62 -12.98 8.41
CA ALA A 57 -5.37 -14.12 7.90
C ALA A 57 -6.58 -14.41 8.79
N PRO A 58 -7.74 -14.81 8.25
CA PRO A 58 -8.85 -15.27 9.07
C PRO A 58 -8.48 -16.57 9.79
N SER A 59 -9.17 -16.86 10.91
CA SER A 59 -8.85 -18.01 11.77
C SER A 59 -8.83 -19.36 11.02
N SER A 60 -9.73 -19.52 10.04
CA SER A 60 -9.80 -20.72 9.19
C SER A 60 -8.57 -20.93 8.31
N GLN A 61 -7.75 -19.92 8.13
CA GLN A 61 -6.63 -19.90 7.18
C GLN A 61 -5.28 -19.64 7.87
N TRP A 62 -5.33 -19.32 9.16
CA TRP A 62 -4.14 -18.90 9.90
C TRP A 62 -3.02 -19.95 9.89
N GLU A 63 -3.37 -21.22 10.13
CA GLU A 63 -2.39 -22.33 10.11
C GLU A 63 -1.75 -22.51 8.74
N SER A 64 -2.57 -22.41 7.67
CA SER A 64 -2.08 -22.50 6.30
C SER A 64 -1.15 -21.32 5.96
N ALA A 65 -1.53 -20.10 6.34
CA ALA A 65 -0.67 -18.91 6.20
C ALA A 65 0.65 -19.11 6.93
N ARG A 66 0.60 -19.49 8.20
CA ARG A 66 1.80 -19.68 9.01
C ARG A 66 2.74 -20.74 8.43
N SER A 67 2.21 -21.82 7.85
CA SER A 67 3.02 -22.90 7.29
C SER A 67 3.76 -22.53 5.99
N GLN A 68 3.24 -21.55 5.25
CA GLN A 68 3.79 -21.14 3.96
C GLN A 68 4.76 -19.95 4.04
N LEU A 69 4.67 -19.14 5.10
CA LEU A 69 5.44 -17.92 5.27
C LEU A 69 6.76 -18.17 6.05
N PRO A 70 7.82 -17.40 5.76
CA PRO A 70 9.04 -17.42 6.56
C PRO A 70 8.76 -17.18 8.06
N PRO A 71 9.55 -17.76 8.99
CA PRO A 71 9.40 -17.52 10.42
C PRO A 71 9.53 -16.06 10.84
N SER A 72 10.26 -15.25 10.06
CA SER A 72 10.43 -13.80 10.28
C SER A 72 9.16 -12.99 10.02
N VAL A 73 8.24 -13.51 9.21
CA VAL A 73 6.96 -12.86 8.92
C VAL A 73 5.98 -13.15 10.05
N ARG A 74 5.45 -12.11 10.67
CA ARG A 74 4.39 -12.22 11.68
C ARG A 74 3.07 -12.59 10.99
N VAL A 75 2.30 -13.51 11.57
CA VAL A 75 0.94 -13.82 11.10
C VAL A 75 -0.04 -13.44 12.19
N LEU A 76 -0.94 -12.53 11.88
CA LEU A 76 -1.98 -12.02 12.75
C LEU A 76 -3.35 -12.59 12.33
N GLU A 77 -4.09 -13.16 13.29
CA GLU A 77 -5.48 -13.54 13.04
C GLU A 77 -6.35 -12.30 12.90
N MET A 78 -7.01 -12.15 11.75
CA MET A 78 -7.87 -11.01 11.42
C MET A 78 -9.10 -11.47 10.64
N SER A 79 -10.29 -11.22 11.17
CA SER A 79 -11.53 -11.45 10.42
C SER A 79 -11.73 -10.31 9.42
N MET A 80 -11.90 -10.64 8.14
CA MET A 80 -12.13 -9.74 7.03
C MET A 80 -13.01 -10.42 5.97
N ASN A 81 -13.56 -9.67 5.02
CA ASN A 81 -14.35 -10.19 3.91
C ASN A 81 -13.52 -10.31 2.61
N ASP A 82 -12.47 -9.49 2.44
CA ASP A 82 -11.63 -9.51 1.25
C ASP A 82 -10.15 -9.18 1.59
N ALA A 83 -9.27 -9.24 0.56
CA ALA A 83 -7.82 -9.21 0.70
C ALA A 83 -7.17 -7.82 0.54
N TRP A 84 -7.94 -6.80 0.24
CA TRP A 84 -7.45 -5.50 -0.23
C TRP A 84 -7.13 -4.55 0.92
N PHE A 85 -6.00 -4.80 1.56
CA PHE A 85 -5.62 -4.10 2.78
C PHE A 85 -5.27 -2.63 2.57
N ARG A 86 -4.85 -2.24 1.36
CA ARG A 86 -4.66 -0.84 1.01
C ARG A 86 -5.92 -0.01 1.25
N ASP A 87 -7.08 -0.60 0.96
CA ASP A 87 -8.35 0.08 0.96
C ASP A 87 -9.14 -0.11 2.26
N THR A 88 -8.99 -1.27 2.90
CA THR A 88 -9.67 -1.59 4.16
C THR A 88 -8.85 -1.20 5.39
N GLY A 89 -7.52 -1.06 5.24
CA GLY A 89 -6.60 -0.65 6.29
C GLY A 89 -6.64 0.84 6.61
N PRO A 90 -5.94 1.29 7.67
CA PRO A 90 -5.84 2.70 8.01
C PRO A 90 -4.84 3.41 7.09
N THR A 91 -5.09 4.68 6.77
CA THR A 91 -4.03 5.55 6.26
C THR A 91 -3.23 6.07 7.46
N PHE A 92 -1.98 5.66 7.56
CA PHE A 92 -1.12 6.10 8.65
C PHE A 92 -0.64 7.53 8.41
N VAL A 93 -0.55 8.25 9.50
CA VAL A 93 -0.29 9.65 9.56
C VAL A 93 0.80 9.89 10.60
N VAL A 94 1.85 10.74 10.38
CA VAL A 94 2.95 11.03 11.29
C VAL A 94 3.09 12.52 11.60
N ARG A 95 3.59 12.84 12.79
CA ARG A 95 3.95 14.18 13.22
C ARG A 95 5.32 14.14 13.85
N ASN A 96 6.22 15.04 13.41
CA ASN A 96 7.50 15.20 14.09
C ASN A 96 7.27 15.77 15.50
N LYS A 97 7.78 15.08 16.52
CA LYS A 97 7.69 15.47 17.92
C LYS A 97 8.99 16.08 18.43
N VAL A 98 10.09 15.46 18.06
CA VAL A 98 11.45 15.92 18.36
C VAL A 98 12.29 15.67 17.11
N GLU A 99 13.04 16.68 16.72
CA GLU A 99 14.00 16.58 15.63
C GLU A 99 15.35 17.11 16.14
N THR A 100 16.34 16.23 16.09
CA THR A 100 17.74 16.56 16.37
C THR A 100 18.58 16.15 15.17
N GLU A 101 19.87 16.54 15.14
CA GLU A 101 20.78 16.11 14.07
C GLU A 101 20.94 14.57 13.99
N THR A 102 20.61 13.83 15.05
CA THR A 102 20.82 12.37 15.15
C THR A 102 19.55 11.57 15.34
N GLU A 103 18.44 12.17 15.77
CA GLU A 103 17.19 11.47 16.05
C GLU A 103 15.98 12.28 15.60
N LYS A 104 15.04 11.60 14.93
CA LYS A 104 13.69 12.09 14.68
C LYS A 104 12.71 11.20 15.44
N ILE A 105 12.02 11.75 16.42
CA ILE A 105 10.94 11.07 17.13
C ILE A 105 9.63 11.56 16.53
N ARG A 106 8.77 10.61 16.14
CA ARG A 106 7.48 10.89 15.52
C ARG A 106 6.34 10.35 16.37
N ASP A 107 5.25 11.09 16.41
CA ASP A 107 3.97 10.49 16.74
C ASP A 107 3.39 9.87 15.46
N VAL A 108 2.81 8.69 15.58
CA VAL A 108 2.10 8.00 14.51
C VAL A 108 0.64 7.92 14.89
N ALA A 109 -0.25 8.21 13.96
CA ALA A 109 -1.68 8.01 14.10
C ALA A 109 -2.24 7.38 12.83
N GLY A 110 -3.47 6.92 12.81
CA GLY A 110 -4.12 6.38 11.63
C GLY A 110 -5.46 7.03 11.36
N VAL A 111 -5.70 7.40 10.12
CA VAL A 111 -7.03 7.82 9.66
C VAL A 111 -7.81 6.58 9.30
N LYS A 112 -8.95 6.41 9.96
CA LYS A 112 -9.90 5.35 9.65
C LYS A 112 -11.00 5.93 8.77
N TRP A 113 -10.90 5.70 7.47
CA TRP A 113 -11.93 6.06 6.52
C TRP A 113 -13.16 5.14 6.61
N THR A 114 -14.26 5.56 6.04
CA THR A 114 -15.42 4.67 5.85
C THR A 114 -15.20 3.86 4.58
N PHE A 115 -15.32 2.53 4.68
CA PHE A 115 -15.24 1.62 3.56
C PHE A 115 -16.64 1.11 3.17
N ASN A 116 -16.93 1.03 1.87
CA ASN A 116 -18.23 0.60 1.34
C ASN A 116 -18.12 -0.42 0.17
N ALA A 117 -17.05 -1.21 0.14
CA ALA A 117 -16.78 -2.18 -0.93
C ALA A 117 -16.75 -1.55 -2.33
N TRP A 118 -16.14 -0.36 -2.46
CA TRP A 118 -15.94 0.43 -3.68
C TRP A 118 -17.22 0.90 -4.38
N GLY A 119 -18.35 0.99 -3.70
CA GLY A 119 -19.56 1.51 -4.34
C GLY A 119 -20.86 1.16 -3.62
N GLY A 120 -20.77 0.51 -2.47
CA GLY A 120 -21.92 0.13 -1.67
C GLY A 120 -22.79 -0.94 -2.36
N ARG A 121 -24.02 -1.10 -1.91
CA ARG A 121 -24.92 -2.16 -2.37
C ARG A 121 -25.34 -2.07 -3.83
N SER A 122 -25.25 -0.91 -4.45
CA SER A 122 -25.72 -0.69 -5.82
C SER A 122 -24.63 -0.64 -6.87
N GLY A 123 -23.37 -0.55 -6.46
CA GLY A 123 -22.24 -0.41 -7.38
C GLY A 123 -20.92 -0.94 -6.83
N GLY A 124 -20.93 -1.57 -5.64
CA GLY A 124 -19.74 -2.17 -5.05
C GLY A 124 -19.48 -3.59 -5.53
N CYS A 125 -18.31 -4.11 -5.15
CA CYS A 125 -17.85 -5.43 -5.60
C CYS A 125 -18.49 -6.58 -4.85
N TYR A 126 -19.11 -6.37 -3.69
CA TYR A 126 -19.82 -7.39 -2.90
C TYR A 126 -20.78 -6.78 -1.87
N ASP A 127 -21.72 -7.59 -1.36
CA ASP A 127 -22.84 -7.12 -0.54
C ASP A 127 -22.56 -7.00 0.96
N ASP A 128 -21.59 -7.77 1.48
CA ASP A 128 -21.21 -7.75 2.91
C ASP A 128 -19.73 -7.38 3.07
N TRP A 129 -19.48 -6.18 3.58
CA TRP A 129 -18.15 -5.66 3.95
C TRP A 129 -18.06 -5.33 5.45
N SER A 130 -18.92 -5.93 6.26
CA SER A 130 -19.02 -5.62 7.69
C SER A 130 -17.74 -5.91 8.46
N LEU A 131 -16.95 -6.92 8.05
CA LEU A 131 -15.68 -7.26 8.66
C LEU A 131 -14.56 -6.34 8.14
N ASP A 132 -14.56 -6.00 6.84
CA ASP A 132 -13.58 -5.11 6.23
C ASP A 132 -13.67 -3.70 6.80
N ALA A 133 -14.89 -3.20 7.06
CA ALA A 133 -15.10 -1.91 7.72
C ALA A 133 -14.49 -1.81 9.13
N LEU A 134 -14.08 -2.94 9.71
CA LEU A 134 -13.44 -3.00 11.03
C LEU A 134 -11.91 -3.17 10.96
N VAL A 135 -11.34 -3.48 9.79
CA VAL A 135 -9.90 -3.80 9.64
C VAL A 135 -9.04 -2.63 10.12
N ALA A 136 -9.26 -1.43 9.60
CA ALA A 136 -8.50 -0.24 10.00
C ALA A 136 -8.49 -0.04 11.52
N ARG A 137 -9.65 -0.12 12.16
CA ARG A 137 -9.77 0.01 13.61
C ARG A 137 -8.99 -1.08 14.34
N LYS A 138 -9.16 -2.34 13.94
CA LYS A 138 -8.50 -3.48 14.59
C LYS A 138 -6.97 -3.35 14.51
N ILE A 139 -6.44 -2.94 13.37
CA ILE A 139 -5.00 -2.70 13.20
C ILE A 139 -4.52 -1.59 14.14
N LEU A 140 -5.20 -0.45 14.16
CA LEU A 140 -4.81 0.66 15.05
C LEU A 140 -4.87 0.27 16.53
N ASP A 141 -5.84 -0.55 16.92
CA ASP A 141 -5.96 -1.09 18.27
C ASP A 141 -4.80 -2.08 18.59
N VAL A 142 -4.45 -2.99 17.65
CA VAL A 142 -3.34 -3.96 17.79
C VAL A 142 -2.00 -3.26 17.89
N GLU A 143 -1.76 -2.28 17.03
CA GLU A 143 -0.50 -1.50 16.99
C GLU A 143 -0.47 -0.37 18.03
N ARG A 144 -1.56 -0.18 18.79
CA ARG A 144 -1.70 0.86 19.82
C ARG A 144 -1.45 2.27 19.29
N VAL A 145 -1.90 2.51 18.08
CA VAL A 145 -1.77 3.78 17.38
C VAL A 145 -3.07 4.58 17.55
N SER A 146 -2.93 5.89 17.79
CA SER A 146 -4.07 6.81 17.88
C SER A 146 -4.87 6.81 16.58
N GLN A 147 -6.19 6.94 16.64
CA GLN A 147 -7.06 6.85 15.47
C GLN A 147 -7.88 8.13 15.27
N PHE A 148 -8.04 8.52 14.01
CA PHE A 148 -8.91 9.58 13.56
C PHE A 148 -10.06 8.99 12.72
N PRO A 149 -11.20 8.65 13.34
CA PRO A 149 -12.33 8.08 12.60
C PRO A 149 -12.96 9.12 11.68
N GLN A 150 -13.22 8.72 10.43
CA GLN A 150 -13.83 9.55 9.41
C GLN A 150 -15.08 8.91 8.82
N HIS A 151 -16.05 9.78 8.44
CA HIS A 151 -17.24 9.39 7.73
C HIS A 151 -17.08 9.44 6.20
N LEU A 152 -16.01 10.09 5.72
CA LEU A 152 -15.69 10.12 4.30
C LEU A 152 -15.42 8.70 3.80
N ILE A 153 -16.08 8.32 2.72
CA ILE A 153 -15.77 7.10 1.99
C ILE A 153 -14.54 7.38 1.15
N LEU A 154 -13.43 6.69 1.48
CA LEU A 154 -12.16 6.80 0.80
C LEU A 154 -11.38 5.50 0.96
N GLU A 155 -10.76 5.06 -0.10
CA GLU A 155 -9.84 3.94 -0.14
C GLU A 155 -8.41 4.43 -0.29
N GLY A 156 -7.43 3.75 0.36
CA GLY A 156 -6.02 4.14 0.28
C GLY A 156 -5.46 4.10 -1.14
N GLY A 157 -5.96 3.21 -2.00
CA GLY A 157 -5.58 3.12 -3.42
C GLY A 157 -6.09 4.28 -4.27
N SER A 158 -7.05 5.06 -3.78
CA SER A 158 -7.59 6.25 -4.49
C SER A 158 -6.72 7.49 -4.35
N ILE A 159 -5.69 7.48 -3.50
CA ILE A 159 -4.80 8.62 -3.23
C ILE A 159 -3.34 8.19 -3.31
N HIS A 160 -2.48 9.12 -3.75
CA HIS A 160 -1.03 8.98 -3.69
C HIS A 160 -0.40 10.31 -3.28
N VAL A 161 0.58 10.31 -2.37
CA VAL A 161 1.19 11.53 -1.83
C VAL A 161 2.70 11.56 -2.03
N ASP A 162 3.29 12.77 -2.14
CA ASP A 162 4.73 12.95 -2.32
C ASP A 162 5.52 13.11 -1.01
N GLY A 163 4.82 13.15 0.13
CA GLY A 163 5.43 13.44 1.41
C GLY A 163 5.81 14.89 1.66
N GLU A 164 5.67 15.77 0.69
CA GLU A 164 5.94 17.20 0.80
C GLU A 164 4.71 18.09 0.59
N GLY A 165 3.52 17.50 0.76
CA GLY A 165 2.25 18.21 0.77
C GLY A 165 1.45 18.12 -0.52
N THR A 166 1.85 17.29 -1.48
CA THR A 166 1.08 17.07 -2.72
C THR A 166 0.39 15.72 -2.68
N CYS A 167 -0.89 15.70 -3.02
CA CYS A 167 -1.70 14.50 -3.26
C CYS A 167 -2.11 14.43 -4.72
N ILE A 168 -2.11 13.22 -5.30
CA ILE A 168 -2.72 12.94 -6.61
C ILE A 168 -3.89 11.98 -6.39
N THR A 169 -4.98 12.22 -7.10
CA THR A 169 -6.19 11.38 -7.11
C THR A 169 -6.90 11.45 -8.45
N THR A 170 -8.00 10.71 -8.64
CA THR A 170 -8.81 10.76 -9.84
C THR A 170 -10.21 11.31 -9.56
N GLU A 171 -10.76 12.06 -10.52
CA GLU A 171 -12.16 12.52 -10.48
C GLU A 171 -13.11 11.33 -10.65
N GLU A 172 -12.77 10.39 -11.53
CA GLU A 172 -13.57 9.18 -11.81
C GLU A 172 -13.86 8.39 -10.54
N CYS A 173 -12.92 8.34 -9.58
CA CYS A 173 -13.10 7.66 -8.30
C CYS A 173 -13.75 8.55 -7.24
N LEU A 174 -13.07 9.61 -6.79
CA LEU A 174 -13.51 10.35 -5.61
C LEU A 174 -14.78 11.19 -5.84
N LEU A 175 -15.05 11.62 -7.09
CA LEU A 175 -16.29 12.31 -7.46
C LEU A 175 -17.38 11.34 -7.94
N ASN A 176 -17.13 10.03 -7.90
CA ASN A 176 -18.14 9.04 -8.25
C ASN A 176 -19.32 9.13 -7.26
N PRO A 177 -20.57 9.15 -7.75
CA PRO A 177 -21.76 9.21 -6.88
C PRO A 177 -21.86 8.04 -5.88
N ASN A 178 -21.16 6.93 -6.14
CA ASN A 178 -21.15 5.76 -5.27
C ASN A 178 -20.17 5.88 -4.08
N ARG A 179 -19.48 7.01 -3.93
CA ARG A 179 -18.62 7.34 -2.77
C ARG A 179 -19.31 8.40 -1.90
N ASN A 180 -19.11 9.68 -2.20
CA ASN A 180 -19.54 10.80 -1.38
C ASN A 180 -20.48 11.76 -2.17
N PRO A 181 -21.71 11.34 -2.54
CA PRO A 181 -22.57 12.09 -3.46
C PRO A 181 -23.02 13.45 -2.94
N ASN A 182 -22.87 13.70 -1.65
CA ASN A 182 -23.26 14.96 -1.01
C ASN A 182 -22.11 15.97 -0.88
N LEU A 183 -20.88 15.59 -1.31
CA LEU A 183 -19.71 16.46 -1.27
C LEU A 183 -19.29 16.86 -2.69
N ASN A 184 -18.93 18.12 -2.84
CA ASN A 184 -18.30 18.61 -4.05
C ASN A 184 -16.77 18.48 -3.98
N LYS A 185 -16.08 18.82 -5.07
CA LYS A 185 -14.64 18.70 -5.20
C LYS A 185 -13.87 19.51 -4.15
N ASP A 186 -14.28 20.75 -3.90
CA ASP A 186 -13.63 21.64 -2.95
C ASP A 186 -13.75 21.11 -1.52
N GLU A 187 -14.94 20.61 -1.15
CA GLU A 187 -15.18 19.97 0.16
C GLU A 187 -14.36 18.70 0.34
N LEU A 188 -14.22 17.88 -0.71
CA LEU A 188 -13.32 16.72 -0.68
C LEU A 188 -11.86 17.12 -0.49
N GLU A 189 -11.40 18.17 -1.19
CA GLU A 189 -10.05 18.70 -0.99
C GLU A 189 -9.81 19.18 0.44
N GLU A 190 -10.79 19.84 1.07
CA GLU A 190 -10.67 20.25 2.46
C GLU A 190 -10.51 19.06 3.40
N HIS A 191 -11.25 17.97 3.18
CA HIS A 191 -11.07 16.74 3.94
C HIS A 191 -9.68 16.13 3.73
N LEU A 192 -9.20 16.02 2.48
CA LEU A 192 -7.86 15.51 2.18
C LEU A 192 -6.78 16.37 2.86
N LYS A 193 -6.88 17.69 2.76
CA LYS A 193 -5.94 18.62 3.40
C LYS A 193 -5.95 18.47 4.92
N LEU A 194 -7.12 18.36 5.52
CA LEU A 194 -7.25 18.25 6.98
C LEU A 194 -6.67 16.95 7.53
N TYR A 195 -6.96 15.82 6.90
CA TYR A 195 -6.63 14.50 7.43
C TYR A 195 -5.33 13.91 6.90
N LEU A 196 -4.93 14.27 5.68
CA LEU A 196 -3.64 13.89 5.12
C LEU A 196 -2.56 14.95 5.33
N GLY A 197 -2.92 16.16 5.75
CA GLY A 197 -1.99 17.27 5.92
C GLY A 197 -1.40 17.78 4.60
N VAL A 198 -2.01 17.44 3.47
CA VAL A 198 -1.56 17.93 2.16
C VAL A 198 -2.01 19.36 1.92
N GLU A 199 -1.26 20.10 1.13
CA GLU A 199 -1.52 21.50 0.78
C GLU A 199 -2.13 21.62 -0.62
N LYS A 200 -1.80 20.65 -1.49
CA LYS A 200 -2.16 20.61 -2.90
C LYS A 200 -2.74 19.27 -3.30
N VAL A 201 -3.86 19.30 -4.03
CA VAL A 201 -4.43 18.10 -4.64
C VAL A 201 -4.40 18.27 -6.16
N ILE A 202 -3.84 17.27 -6.86
CA ILE A 202 -3.83 17.19 -8.32
C ILE A 202 -4.85 16.13 -8.72
N TRP A 203 -5.84 16.50 -9.53
CA TRP A 203 -6.91 15.65 -9.97
C TRP A 203 -6.69 15.21 -11.42
N LEU A 204 -6.50 13.92 -11.63
CA LEU A 204 -6.56 13.34 -12.96
C LEU A 204 -8.02 13.08 -13.33
N PRO A 205 -8.43 13.29 -14.59
CA PRO A 205 -9.82 13.08 -14.98
C PRO A 205 -10.29 11.65 -14.78
N ARG A 206 -9.47 10.68 -15.20
CA ARG A 206 -9.80 9.25 -15.21
C ARG A 206 -8.63 8.40 -14.72
N GLY A 207 -8.93 7.22 -14.16
CA GLY A 207 -7.95 6.20 -13.82
C GLY A 207 -7.67 5.25 -14.98
N LEU A 208 -7.27 4.01 -14.67
CA LEU A 208 -6.96 2.98 -15.66
C LEU A 208 -8.23 2.50 -16.38
N TYR A 209 -8.16 2.33 -17.71
CA TYR A 209 -9.26 1.76 -18.49
C TYR A 209 -9.46 0.26 -18.15
N GLY A 210 -10.68 -0.09 -17.79
CA GLY A 210 -11.04 -1.45 -17.35
C GLY A 210 -10.85 -1.67 -15.85
N ASP A 211 -10.56 -0.61 -15.09
CA ASP A 211 -10.63 -0.64 -13.61
C ASP A 211 -12.06 -0.31 -13.15
N ASP A 212 -12.96 -1.21 -13.47
CA ASP A 212 -14.38 -1.06 -13.13
C ASP A 212 -14.64 -1.36 -11.65
N ASP A 213 -13.77 -2.16 -11.01
CA ASP A 213 -13.89 -2.57 -9.61
C ASP A 213 -13.73 -1.38 -8.65
N THR A 214 -12.74 -0.50 -8.91
CA THR A 214 -12.42 0.62 -8.03
C THR A 214 -12.88 1.97 -8.55
N ASN A 215 -13.43 2.02 -9.77
CA ASN A 215 -13.77 3.24 -10.50
C ASN A 215 -12.54 4.12 -10.79
N GLY A 216 -11.41 3.50 -11.13
CA GLY A 216 -10.22 4.20 -11.57
C GLY A 216 -9.35 4.74 -10.45
N HIS A 217 -8.92 3.88 -9.52
CA HIS A 217 -7.94 4.22 -8.50
C HIS A 217 -6.65 4.79 -9.10
N ILE A 218 -6.04 5.74 -8.39
CA ILE A 218 -4.80 6.38 -8.83
C ILE A 218 -3.60 5.43 -8.80
N ASP A 219 -3.58 4.46 -7.92
CA ASP A 219 -2.48 3.50 -7.73
C ASP A 219 -2.29 2.52 -8.93
N ASN A 220 -3.23 2.50 -9.87
CA ASN A 220 -3.10 1.83 -11.16
C ASN A 220 -2.67 2.79 -12.29
N MET A 221 -2.76 4.11 -12.08
CA MET A 221 -2.57 5.11 -13.14
C MET A 221 -1.30 5.94 -12.99
N CYS A 222 -1.00 6.39 -11.75
CA CYS A 222 0.12 7.30 -11.49
C CYS A 222 0.58 7.18 -10.04
N CYS A 223 1.89 7.24 -9.81
CA CYS A 223 2.47 7.32 -8.47
C CYS A 223 3.66 8.28 -8.42
N PHE A 224 3.96 8.83 -7.25
CA PHE A 224 5.21 9.55 -7.02
C PHE A 224 6.38 8.56 -6.89
N VAL A 225 7.48 8.88 -7.54
CA VAL A 225 8.78 8.23 -7.36
C VAL A 225 9.56 8.91 -6.24
N LYS A 226 9.51 10.21 -6.26
CA LYS A 226 10.06 11.16 -5.27
C LYS A 226 9.30 12.48 -5.41
N PRO A 227 9.41 13.41 -4.46
CA PRO A 227 8.83 14.75 -4.62
C PRO A 227 9.22 15.39 -5.94
N GLY A 228 8.21 15.86 -6.69
CA GLY A 228 8.39 16.49 -8.00
C GLY A 228 8.59 15.53 -9.19
N THR A 229 8.61 14.19 -8.97
CA THR A 229 8.73 13.20 -10.06
C THR A 229 7.66 12.13 -9.94
N VAL A 230 6.95 11.82 -11.01
CA VAL A 230 5.90 10.81 -11.08
C VAL A 230 6.16 9.76 -12.15
N LEU A 231 5.71 8.53 -11.91
CA LEU A 231 5.52 7.50 -12.93
C LEU A 231 4.07 7.55 -13.43
N LEU A 232 3.89 7.52 -14.75
CA LEU A 232 2.59 7.52 -15.40
C LEU A 232 2.43 6.27 -16.26
N HIS A 233 1.34 5.55 -16.07
CA HIS A 233 0.92 4.45 -16.93
C HIS A 233 0.70 4.94 -18.36
N TRP A 234 1.35 4.31 -19.35
CA TRP A 234 1.39 4.81 -20.70
C TRP A 234 1.09 3.74 -21.76
N VAL A 235 0.31 4.12 -22.75
CA VAL A 235 0.03 3.33 -23.95
C VAL A 235 0.21 4.19 -25.19
N ASP A 236 1.05 3.73 -26.15
CA ASP A 236 1.29 4.45 -27.41
C ASP A 236 0.24 4.14 -28.48
N ASP A 237 -0.44 2.97 -28.40
CA ASP A 237 -1.44 2.55 -29.38
C ASP A 237 -2.71 3.40 -29.27
N GLU A 238 -2.91 4.32 -30.22
CA GLU A 238 -4.09 5.19 -30.28
C GLU A 238 -5.41 4.43 -30.45
N SER A 239 -5.38 3.15 -30.82
CA SER A 239 -6.57 2.31 -30.90
C SER A 239 -6.97 1.69 -29.55
N ASP A 240 -6.08 1.70 -28.54
CA ASP A 240 -6.40 1.29 -27.18
C ASP A 240 -7.08 2.44 -26.43
N HIS A 241 -8.22 2.19 -25.82
CA HIS A 241 -8.96 3.18 -25.01
C HIS A 241 -8.12 3.75 -23.83
N GLN A 242 -7.07 3.03 -23.39
CA GLN A 242 -6.15 3.55 -22.37
C GLN A 242 -5.29 4.70 -22.89
N HIS A 243 -4.98 4.75 -24.19
CA HIS A 243 -4.17 5.81 -24.76
C HIS A 243 -4.74 7.21 -24.44
N GLU A 244 -6.03 7.43 -24.73
CA GLU A 244 -6.70 8.70 -24.45
C GLU A 244 -6.57 9.10 -22.97
N ARG A 245 -6.79 8.14 -22.03
CA ARG A 245 -6.68 8.38 -20.58
C ARG A 245 -5.24 8.75 -20.17
N SER A 246 -4.24 8.08 -20.76
CA SER A 246 -2.81 8.39 -20.52
C SER A 246 -2.45 9.78 -21.01
N VAL A 247 -2.95 10.19 -22.19
CA VAL A 247 -2.72 11.53 -22.75
C VAL A 247 -3.39 12.61 -21.90
N GLU A 248 -4.64 12.41 -21.45
CA GLU A 248 -5.32 13.34 -20.55
C GLU A 248 -4.56 13.52 -19.23
N ALA A 249 -4.14 12.42 -18.62
CA ALA A 249 -3.37 12.46 -17.39
C ALA A 249 -2.03 13.19 -17.58
N PHE A 250 -1.32 12.93 -18.69
CA PHE A 250 -0.09 13.63 -19.03
C PHE A 250 -0.31 15.13 -19.21
N ASP A 251 -1.41 15.54 -19.87
CA ASP A 251 -1.73 16.95 -20.08
C ASP A 251 -1.98 17.68 -18.75
N VAL A 252 -2.67 17.04 -17.80
CA VAL A 252 -2.87 17.59 -16.46
C VAL A 252 -1.56 17.68 -15.69
N LEU A 253 -0.78 16.59 -15.63
CA LEU A 253 0.47 16.52 -14.87
C LEU A 253 1.52 17.47 -15.38
N SER A 254 1.64 17.64 -16.73
CA SER A 254 2.61 18.54 -17.35
C SER A 254 2.37 20.04 -17.05
N LYS A 255 1.14 20.40 -16.68
CA LYS A 255 0.74 21.76 -16.30
C LYS A 255 0.67 21.94 -14.78
N ALA A 256 0.70 20.84 -14.04
CA ALA A 256 0.57 20.86 -12.58
C ALA A 256 1.85 21.42 -11.93
N ILE A 257 1.63 22.07 -10.80
CA ILE A 257 2.68 22.53 -9.89
C ILE A 257 2.40 21.88 -8.54
N ASP A 258 3.41 21.29 -7.93
CA ASP A 258 3.28 20.64 -6.62
C ASP A 258 3.14 21.65 -5.47
N ALA A 259 3.02 21.17 -4.24
CA ALA A 259 2.87 22.00 -3.04
C ALA A 259 4.10 22.90 -2.77
N LYS A 260 5.26 22.58 -3.32
CA LYS A 260 6.52 23.36 -3.18
C LYS A 260 6.82 24.25 -4.38
N GLY A 261 5.89 24.35 -5.33
CA GLY A 261 6.03 25.21 -6.51
C GLY A 261 6.85 24.60 -7.64
N ARG A 262 7.14 23.30 -7.64
CA ARG A 262 7.88 22.60 -8.69
C ARG A 262 6.95 22.12 -9.79
N THR A 263 7.39 22.16 -11.02
CA THR A 263 6.79 21.41 -12.13
C THR A 263 7.15 19.93 -12.00
N LEU A 264 6.23 19.04 -12.38
CA LEU A 264 6.45 17.61 -12.28
C LEU A 264 7.31 17.08 -13.43
N GLU A 265 8.30 16.26 -13.11
CA GLU A 265 8.96 15.37 -14.05
C GLU A 265 8.06 14.13 -14.23
N ILE A 266 7.72 13.78 -15.47
CA ILE A 266 6.83 12.68 -15.78
C ILE A 266 7.60 11.58 -16.48
N LEU A 267 7.78 10.46 -15.79
CA LEU A 267 8.37 9.24 -16.33
C LEU A 267 7.23 8.35 -16.84
N LYS A 268 7.33 7.85 -18.07
CA LYS A 268 6.35 6.95 -18.65
C LYS A 268 6.76 5.50 -18.40
N ILE A 269 5.84 4.68 -17.88
CA ILE A 269 5.99 3.24 -17.80
C ILE A 269 4.96 2.61 -18.74
N HIS A 270 5.43 1.92 -19.78
CA HIS A 270 4.53 1.34 -20.77
C HIS A 270 3.77 0.17 -20.18
N ALA A 271 2.46 0.14 -20.49
CA ALA A 271 1.57 -0.92 -20.07
C ALA A 271 2.03 -2.29 -20.56
N PRO A 272 1.71 -3.38 -19.83
CA PRO A 272 1.61 -4.67 -20.49
C PRO A 272 0.50 -4.54 -21.57
N GLY A 273 0.56 -5.32 -22.62
CA GLY A 273 -0.51 -5.33 -23.64
C GLY A 273 -1.89 -5.51 -22.98
N PRO A 274 -3.00 -5.33 -23.70
CA PRO A 274 -4.34 -5.46 -23.12
C PRO A 274 -4.58 -6.90 -22.65
N LEU A 275 -4.32 -7.15 -21.36
CA LEU A 275 -4.54 -8.46 -20.76
C LEU A 275 -6.03 -8.69 -20.53
N LYS A 276 -6.45 -9.94 -20.72
CA LYS A 276 -7.84 -10.37 -20.59
C LYS A 276 -7.91 -11.66 -19.79
N PHE A 277 -9.05 -11.89 -19.15
CA PHE A 277 -9.37 -13.19 -18.57
C PHE A 277 -9.39 -14.27 -19.63
N THR A 278 -8.78 -15.39 -19.34
CA THR A 278 -8.88 -16.62 -20.13
C THR A 278 -10.05 -17.47 -19.64
N LEU A 279 -10.49 -18.42 -20.48
CA LEU A 279 -11.51 -19.37 -20.10
C LEU A 279 -11.10 -20.20 -18.86
N GLU A 280 -9.81 -20.58 -18.76
CA GLU A 280 -9.29 -21.33 -17.61
C GLU A 280 -9.40 -20.53 -16.32
N GLU A 281 -9.04 -19.24 -16.34
CA GLU A 281 -9.08 -18.36 -15.19
C GLU A 281 -10.49 -18.09 -14.65
N VAL A 282 -11.49 -18.07 -15.52
CA VAL A 282 -12.89 -17.87 -15.11
C VAL A 282 -13.64 -19.19 -14.86
N SER A 283 -13.07 -20.32 -15.33
CA SER A 283 -13.68 -21.64 -15.11
C SER A 283 -13.58 -22.03 -13.65
N GLY A 284 -14.73 -22.32 -13.04
CA GLY A 284 -14.78 -22.71 -11.62
C GLY A 284 -14.95 -21.53 -10.64
N LEU A 285 -15.05 -20.29 -11.13
CA LEU A 285 -15.48 -19.17 -10.29
C LEU A 285 -16.95 -19.33 -9.91
N VAL A 286 -17.25 -19.13 -8.63
CA VAL A 286 -18.63 -19.16 -8.15
C VAL A 286 -19.29 -17.83 -8.47
N GLN A 287 -20.35 -17.87 -9.28
CA GLN A 287 -21.17 -16.70 -9.56
C GLN A 287 -22.05 -16.42 -8.35
N ASN A 288 -21.74 -15.34 -7.64
CA ASN A 288 -22.57 -14.80 -6.56
C ASN A 288 -22.95 -13.35 -6.87
N ASN A 289 -23.37 -12.57 -5.88
CA ASN A 289 -23.73 -11.15 -6.07
C ASN A 289 -22.51 -10.20 -6.20
N ALA A 290 -21.32 -10.73 -6.46
CA ALA A 290 -20.12 -9.97 -6.69
C ALA A 290 -19.94 -9.61 -8.18
N VAL A 291 -18.86 -8.89 -8.48
CA VAL A 291 -18.49 -8.53 -9.86
C VAL A 291 -18.30 -9.79 -10.70
N VAL A 292 -19.05 -9.87 -11.82
CA VAL A 292 -19.00 -11.03 -12.72
C VAL A 292 -17.74 -11.00 -13.56
N ARG A 293 -16.91 -12.03 -13.43
CA ARG A 293 -15.73 -12.25 -14.27
C ARG A 293 -16.09 -13.16 -15.45
N TYR A 294 -15.68 -12.80 -16.66
CA TYR A 294 -15.96 -13.59 -17.86
C TYR A 294 -14.76 -13.58 -18.82
N GLU A 295 -14.67 -14.63 -19.64
CA GLU A 295 -13.62 -14.75 -20.66
C GLU A 295 -13.60 -13.52 -21.59
N GLY A 296 -12.39 -13.02 -21.84
CA GLY A 296 -12.18 -11.85 -22.70
C GLY A 296 -12.41 -10.50 -22.03
N HIS A 297 -12.92 -10.46 -20.78
CA HIS A 297 -12.97 -9.21 -20.00
C HIS A 297 -11.56 -8.68 -19.74
N ARG A 298 -11.37 -7.36 -19.91
CA ARG A 298 -10.05 -6.71 -19.73
C ARG A 298 -9.68 -6.67 -18.24
N LEU A 299 -8.43 -7.00 -17.97
CA LEU A 299 -7.83 -6.87 -16.63
C LEU A 299 -7.24 -5.48 -16.44
N ALA A 300 -7.34 -4.92 -15.24
CA ALA A 300 -6.75 -3.65 -14.84
C ALA A 300 -5.22 -3.79 -14.58
N ALA A 301 -4.49 -4.25 -15.59
CA ALA A 301 -3.08 -4.55 -15.48
C ALA A 301 -2.21 -3.30 -15.56
N SER A 302 -1.45 -3.03 -14.51
CA SER A 302 -0.54 -1.89 -14.46
C SER A 302 0.74 -2.20 -13.70
N TYR A 303 1.89 -1.82 -14.26
CA TYR A 303 3.17 -1.85 -13.56
C TYR A 303 3.30 -0.77 -12.49
N ILE A 304 2.36 0.20 -12.42
CA ILE A 304 2.30 1.23 -11.37
C ILE A 304 1.90 0.64 -10.00
N ASN A 305 1.17 -0.48 -9.99
CA ASN A 305 0.68 -1.09 -8.76
C ASN A 305 1.76 -1.93 -8.06
N PHE A 306 2.91 -1.32 -7.78
CA PHE A 306 4.04 -1.90 -7.04
C PHE A 306 4.07 -1.40 -5.59
N TYR A 307 4.88 -2.05 -4.75
CA TYR A 307 5.13 -1.64 -3.37
C TYR A 307 6.54 -1.08 -3.21
N ILE A 308 6.67 0.05 -2.52
CA ILE A 308 7.95 0.68 -2.17
C ILE A 308 8.31 0.28 -0.74
N ALA A 309 9.33 -0.57 -0.60
CA ALA A 309 9.90 -0.99 0.67
C ALA A 309 11.19 -0.19 0.97
N ASN A 310 11.73 -0.33 2.20
CA ASN A 310 13.00 0.26 2.59
C ASN A 310 14.17 -0.29 1.77
N GLY A 311 14.49 0.35 0.65
CA GLY A 311 15.53 -0.08 -0.28
C GLY A 311 15.12 -1.18 -1.26
N GLY A 312 13.82 -1.47 -1.39
CA GLY A 312 13.27 -2.44 -2.33
C GLY A 312 12.05 -1.92 -3.07
N ILE A 313 11.89 -2.28 -4.33
CA ILE A 313 10.67 -2.10 -5.13
C ILE A 313 10.13 -3.47 -5.47
N ILE A 314 8.94 -3.80 -5.00
CA ILE A 314 8.30 -5.08 -5.26
C ILE A 314 7.25 -4.87 -6.33
N ALA A 315 7.55 -5.30 -7.55
CA ALA A 315 6.78 -4.96 -8.75
C ALA A 315 6.16 -6.18 -9.44
N PRO A 316 4.97 -6.03 -10.05
CA PRO A 316 4.31 -7.13 -10.75
C PRO A 316 4.97 -7.41 -12.10
N ALA A 317 4.91 -8.70 -12.53
CA ALA A 317 5.06 -9.13 -13.91
C ALA A 317 3.79 -9.81 -14.39
N PHE A 318 3.57 -9.75 -15.69
CA PHE A 318 2.33 -10.24 -16.30
C PHE A 318 2.54 -11.32 -17.36
N GLY A 319 3.79 -11.77 -17.55
CA GLY A 319 4.14 -12.88 -18.45
C GLY A 319 4.51 -12.46 -19.88
N ASP A 320 4.48 -11.16 -20.20
CA ASP A 320 5.10 -10.63 -21.42
C ASP A 320 6.56 -10.26 -21.11
N SER A 321 7.48 -11.15 -21.48
CA SER A 321 8.89 -10.98 -21.15
C SER A 321 9.53 -9.70 -21.68
N THR A 322 9.00 -9.14 -22.75
CA THR A 322 9.49 -7.89 -23.34
C THR A 322 8.97 -6.69 -22.56
N ALA A 323 7.67 -6.66 -22.29
CA ALA A 323 7.04 -5.59 -21.52
C ALA A 323 7.48 -5.62 -20.05
N ASP A 324 7.54 -6.82 -19.43
CA ASP A 324 8.01 -7.00 -18.06
C ASP A 324 9.45 -6.48 -17.88
N LYS A 325 10.34 -6.81 -18.82
CA LYS A 325 11.73 -6.34 -18.78
C LYS A 325 11.83 -4.82 -19.00
N ALA A 326 11.08 -4.26 -19.92
CA ALA A 326 11.07 -2.82 -20.15
C ALA A 326 10.56 -2.06 -18.91
N ALA A 327 9.54 -2.58 -18.23
CA ALA A 327 9.04 -2.02 -16.98
C ALA A 327 10.07 -2.11 -15.86
N GLU A 328 10.77 -3.23 -15.72
CA GLU A 328 11.87 -3.41 -14.76
C GLU A 328 13.00 -2.37 -14.99
N GLU A 329 13.41 -2.16 -16.26
CA GLU A 329 14.43 -1.16 -16.61
C GLU A 329 13.99 0.27 -16.23
N VAL A 330 12.71 0.62 -16.45
CA VAL A 330 12.16 1.92 -16.04
C VAL A 330 12.17 2.06 -14.51
N LEU A 331 11.74 1.02 -13.77
CA LEU A 331 11.75 1.03 -12.30
C LEU A 331 13.16 1.13 -11.73
N CYS A 332 14.14 0.38 -12.27
CA CYS A 332 15.54 0.49 -11.88
C CYS A 332 16.09 1.92 -12.09
N SER A 333 15.69 2.58 -13.19
CA SER A 333 16.09 3.96 -13.47
C SER A 333 15.41 4.97 -12.55
N ALA A 334 14.12 4.75 -12.26
CA ALA A 334 13.33 5.64 -11.40
C ALA A 334 13.77 5.55 -9.93
N PHE A 335 14.18 4.38 -9.47
CA PHE A 335 14.58 4.08 -8.09
C PHE A 335 16.04 3.57 -7.99
N PRO A 336 17.04 4.38 -8.32
CA PRO A 336 18.43 3.91 -8.45
C PRO A 336 19.05 3.42 -7.13
N SER A 337 18.47 3.78 -5.98
CA SER A 337 18.91 3.33 -4.65
C SER A 337 18.17 2.09 -4.13
N HIS A 338 17.22 1.55 -4.91
CA HIS A 338 16.40 0.41 -4.51
C HIS A 338 16.70 -0.81 -5.38
N LYS A 339 16.63 -1.99 -4.76
CA LYS A 339 16.64 -3.25 -5.50
C LYS A 339 15.23 -3.51 -6.04
N VAL A 340 15.08 -3.66 -7.34
CA VAL A 340 13.81 -4.06 -7.95
C VAL A 340 13.65 -5.58 -7.86
N VAL A 341 12.52 -6.03 -7.33
CA VAL A 341 12.14 -7.44 -7.20
C VAL A 341 10.85 -7.67 -7.98
N ILE A 342 10.92 -8.52 -9.00
CA ILE A 342 9.79 -8.79 -9.89
C ILE A 342 9.04 -10.03 -9.42
N ILE A 343 7.73 -9.89 -9.18
CA ILE A 343 6.83 -10.97 -8.78
C ILE A 343 6.18 -11.57 -10.03
N LYS A 344 6.67 -12.73 -10.43
CA LYS A 344 6.22 -13.40 -11.67
C LYS A 344 4.80 -13.96 -11.56
N SER A 345 4.34 -14.26 -10.37
CA SER A 345 2.98 -14.76 -10.09
C SER A 345 1.94 -13.65 -9.90
N ALA A 346 2.30 -12.37 -10.06
CA ALA A 346 1.41 -11.23 -9.78
C ALA A 346 0.13 -11.19 -10.63
N ARG A 347 0.11 -11.85 -11.80
CA ARG A 347 -1.13 -12.05 -12.57
C ARG A 347 -2.22 -12.73 -11.75
N GLU A 348 -1.87 -13.66 -10.86
CA GLU A 348 -2.85 -14.36 -10.02
C GLU A 348 -3.51 -13.42 -8.98
N ILE A 349 -2.79 -12.40 -8.52
CA ILE A 349 -3.38 -11.35 -7.67
C ILE A 349 -4.35 -10.50 -8.50
N LEU A 350 -3.93 -10.14 -9.73
CA LEU A 350 -4.68 -9.29 -10.65
C LEU A 350 -6.05 -9.84 -11.01
N LEU A 351 -6.22 -11.16 -11.05
CA LEU A 351 -7.51 -11.80 -11.32
C LEU A 351 -8.60 -11.40 -10.31
N GLY A 352 -8.21 -11.02 -9.10
CA GLY A 352 -9.13 -10.51 -8.09
C GLY A 352 -9.50 -9.03 -8.25
N GLY A 353 -8.85 -8.28 -9.16
CA GLY A 353 -9.15 -6.88 -9.47
C GLY A 353 -8.07 -5.87 -9.10
N GLY A 354 -7.10 -6.22 -8.26
CA GLY A 354 -5.98 -5.35 -7.84
C GLY A 354 -4.62 -6.03 -7.97
N ASN A 355 -3.55 -5.42 -7.42
CA ASN A 355 -2.23 -6.02 -7.45
C ASN A 355 -1.45 -5.76 -6.14
N ILE A 356 -0.12 -5.74 -6.20
CA ILE A 356 0.79 -5.71 -5.05
C ILE A 356 0.53 -4.51 -4.13
N HIS A 357 0.35 -3.30 -4.67
CA HIS A 357 0.02 -2.13 -3.87
C HIS A 357 -1.32 -2.28 -3.14
N CYS A 358 -2.33 -2.80 -3.83
CA CYS A 358 -3.68 -2.96 -3.28
C CYS A 358 -3.75 -3.93 -2.08
N ILE A 359 -2.86 -4.94 -2.03
CA ILE A 359 -2.81 -5.90 -0.92
C ILE A 359 -1.89 -5.48 0.22
N THR A 360 -1.24 -4.33 0.12
CA THR A 360 -0.21 -3.87 1.06
C THR A 360 -0.55 -2.52 1.68
N GLN A 361 -0.07 -2.28 2.90
CA GLN A 361 -0.15 -1.00 3.58
C GLN A 361 1.11 -0.81 4.42
N GLN A 362 1.79 0.33 4.28
CA GLN A 362 2.95 0.67 5.07
C GLN A 362 2.56 1.35 6.39
N GLN A 363 3.27 0.99 7.47
CA GLN A 363 3.17 1.64 8.77
C GLN A 363 4.46 2.36 9.10
N PRO A 364 4.44 3.69 9.32
CA PRO A 364 5.63 4.45 9.68
C PRO A 364 6.19 4.05 11.04
N SER A 365 7.53 4.00 11.16
CA SER A 365 8.18 3.82 12.45
C SER A 365 8.09 5.09 13.31
N VAL A 366 7.89 4.92 14.61
CA VAL A 366 7.97 6.01 15.61
C VAL A 366 9.40 6.55 15.78
N PHE A 367 10.40 5.76 15.41
CA PHE A 367 11.82 6.15 15.47
C PHE A 367 12.40 6.17 14.06
N SER A 368 13.05 7.28 13.71
CA SER A 368 13.84 7.39 12.50
C SER A 368 15.24 7.80 12.89
N ALA A 369 16.22 6.93 12.64
CA ALA A 369 17.62 7.32 12.73
C ALA A 369 17.95 8.16 11.49
N VAL A 370 18.50 9.34 11.67
CA VAL A 370 19.13 10.08 10.59
C VAL A 370 20.48 9.39 10.33
N THR A 371 20.48 8.39 9.48
CA THR A 371 21.72 7.85 8.93
C THR A 371 22.05 8.67 7.70
N PRO A 372 23.19 9.38 7.65
CA PRO A 372 23.64 9.97 6.39
C PRO A 372 23.77 8.83 5.39
N LEU A 373 23.19 8.99 4.20
CA LEU A 373 23.50 8.10 3.07
C LEU A 373 25.03 8.11 2.92
N PRO A 374 25.69 6.96 2.77
CA PRO A 374 27.11 6.94 2.43
C PRO A 374 27.27 7.71 1.11
N ASP A 375 28.18 8.67 1.09
CA ASP A 375 28.57 9.41 -0.10
C ASP A 375 28.82 8.38 -1.22
N GLY A 376 28.17 8.61 -2.36
CA GLY A 376 28.05 7.65 -3.41
C GLY A 376 29.40 7.12 -3.91
N ASP A 377 29.54 5.81 -3.82
CA ASP A 377 30.43 5.07 -4.68
C ASP A 377 29.65 3.89 -5.26
N ALA A 378 29.58 3.89 -6.58
CA ALA A 378 29.13 2.85 -7.50
C ALA A 378 27.81 2.15 -7.16
N GLY A 379 26.74 2.52 -7.88
CA GLY A 379 25.46 1.82 -7.87
C GLY A 379 25.60 0.31 -8.08
N PRO A 380 24.72 -0.50 -7.46
CA PRO A 380 24.65 -1.90 -7.74
C PRO A 380 24.26 -2.14 -9.20
N SER A 381 25.10 -2.86 -9.92
CA SER A 381 24.77 -3.32 -11.26
C SER A 381 23.55 -4.23 -11.20
N CYS A 382 22.61 -4.02 -12.11
CA CYS A 382 21.49 -4.92 -12.33
C CYS A 382 22.04 -6.27 -12.81
N ASP A 383 22.33 -7.18 -11.88
CA ASP A 383 22.78 -8.53 -12.20
C ASP A 383 21.57 -9.42 -12.48
N THR A 384 21.27 -9.58 -13.75
CA THR A 384 20.43 -10.68 -14.23
C THR A 384 21.16 -12.01 -14.01
N LYS A 385 20.95 -12.65 -12.88
CA LYS A 385 21.32 -14.05 -12.70
C LYS A 385 20.08 -14.91 -12.73
N ASP A 386 19.91 -15.57 -13.85
CA ASP A 386 19.02 -16.72 -14.01
C ASP A 386 19.33 -17.76 -12.93
N VAL A 387 18.33 -18.06 -12.11
CA VAL A 387 18.40 -19.17 -11.17
C VAL A 387 17.75 -20.39 -11.81
N ASP A 388 18.47 -21.00 -12.73
CA ASP A 388 18.26 -22.40 -13.11
C ASP A 388 19.39 -23.22 -12.48
N GLY A 389 19.05 -24.21 -11.66
CA GLY A 389 20.05 -25.17 -11.19
C GLY A 389 19.69 -25.90 -9.90
N CYS A 390 18.83 -26.88 -10.04
CA CYS A 390 18.59 -27.94 -9.06
C CYS A 390 19.80 -28.84 -8.87
N ALA A 391 20.06 -29.25 -7.63
CA ALA A 391 20.51 -30.56 -7.19
C ALA A 391 21.93 -30.75 -6.62
N LYS A 392 21.88 -31.28 -5.40
CA LYS A 392 22.72 -32.32 -4.77
C LYS A 392 24.11 -31.97 -4.26
N GLY A 393 24.30 -32.28 -3.00
CA GLY A 393 25.61 -32.60 -2.45
C GLY A 393 25.72 -32.47 -0.92
N SER A 394 25.61 -33.57 -0.31
CA SER A 394 25.82 -33.99 1.08
C SER A 394 27.10 -33.49 1.77
N ALA A 395 26.99 -33.46 3.10
CA ALA A 395 27.92 -34.00 4.10
C ALA A 395 28.63 -33.02 5.04
N GLU A 396 28.28 -33.16 6.30
CA GLU A 396 29.10 -33.30 7.50
C GLU A 396 30.18 -32.26 7.85
N GLY A 397 30.09 -31.78 9.08
CA GLY A 397 31.19 -31.14 9.78
C GLY A 397 30.78 -30.49 11.10
N SER A 398 30.87 -31.24 12.16
CA SER A 398 30.79 -30.87 13.58
C SER A 398 31.79 -29.80 14.00
N ALA A 399 31.45 -28.94 14.97
CA ALA A 399 32.20 -28.77 16.20
C ALA A 399 31.66 -27.63 17.09
N GLU A 400 31.50 -27.97 18.28
CA GLU A 400 31.34 -27.35 19.58
C GLU A 400 32.02 -25.98 19.80
N GLY A 401 31.39 -25.19 20.71
CA GLY A 401 32.17 -24.34 21.59
C GLY A 401 31.56 -23.05 22.07
N ASN A 402 31.05 -23.13 23.32
CA ASN A 402 31.07 -22.12 24.38
C ASN A 402 30.01 -21.02 24.44
N ALA A 403 29.15 -21.23 25.44
CA ALA A 403 28.43 -20.22 26.19
C ALA A 403 29.43 -19.37 27.00
N GLU A 404 29.11 -18.06 27.11
CA GLU A 404 29.12 -17.34 28.39
C GLU A 404 28.80 -15.84 28.22
N ASN A 405 27.89 -15.36 29.09
CA ASN A 405 27.74 -13.99 29.58
C ASN A 405 27.11 -12.89 28.70
N SER A 406 25.84 -12.62 28.95
CA SER A 406 25.42 -11.23 29.20
C SER A 406 24.10 -11.19 29.97
N THR A 407 24.19 -11.19 31.29
CA THR A 407 23.20 -10.65 32.23
C THR A 407 23.62 -9.23 32.56
N SER A 408 22.87 -8.24 32.13
CA SER A 408 22.78 -6.90 32.72
C SER A 408 22.40 -5.81 31.69
N VAL A 409 21.11 -5.67 31.36
CA VAL A 409 20.54 -4.39 30.86
C VAL A 409 19.00 -4.32 31.11
N THR A 410 18.40 -5.19 31.87
CA THR A 410 16.93 -5.23 32.03
C THR A 410 16.39 -4.56 33.32
N LYS A 411 17.18 -3.74 34.01
CA LYS A 411 16.76 -3.23 35.34
C LYS A 411 16.57 -1.70 35.46
N VAL A 412 16.62 -0.94 34.39
CA VAL A 412 16.50 0.54 34.46
C VAL A 412 15.16 1.09 33.86
N LEU A 413 14.30 0.24 33.27
CA LEU A 413 13.09 0.70 32.58
C LEU A 413 11.77 0.49 33.33
N VAL A 414 11.78 -0.04 34.55
CA VAL A 414 10.53 -0.34 35.29
C VAL A 414 10.11 0.75 36.28
N ASP A 415 10.98 1.64 36.68
CA ASP A 415 10.69 2.65 37.75
C ASP A 415 10.10 3.98 37.27
N SER A 416 9.92 4.19 35.95
CA SER A 416 9.38 5.46 35.40
C SER A 416 7.90 5.41 34.99
N LEU A 417 7.22 4.28 35.16
CA LEU A 417 5.83 4.11 34.73
C LEU A 417 4.79 4.06 35.87
N LEU A 418 5.20 4.28 37.12
CA LEU A 418 4.32 4.18 38.29
C LEU A 418 3.85 5.51 38.89
N THR A 419 4.16 6.69 38.29
CA THR A 419 3.79 7.99 38.86
C THR A 419 2.72 8.78 38.11
N ALA A 420 2.06 8.19 37.08
CA ALA A 420 1.03 8.88 36.31
C ALA A 420 -0.43 8.40 36.53
N SER A 421 -0.70 7.55 37.52
CA SER A 421 -2.03 6.94 37.72
C SER A 421 -2.85 7.48 38.90
N THR A 422 -2.53 8.62 39.48
CA THR A 422 -3.30 9.13 40.65
C THR A 422 -3.62 10.61 40.50
N LEU A 423 -4.46 11.00 39.55
CA LEU A 423 -5.15 12.29 39.56
C LEU A 423 -6.21 12.38 38.46
N ILE A 424 -7.22 11.56 38.47
CA ILE A 424 -8.55 11.85 37.88
C ILE A 424 -9.59 10.99 38.61
N SER A 425 -10.10 11.52 39.70
CA SER A 425 -11.44 11.21 40.20
C SER A 425 -12.01 12.46 40.85
N SER A 426 -12.91 13.09 40.18
CA SER A 426 -14.07 13.85 40.63
C SER A 426 -14.34 15.04 39.68
N GLN A 427 -15.28 14.88 38.80
CA GLN A 427 -16.45 15.77 38.73
C GLN A 427 -17.44 15.25 37.70
N LYS A 428 -18.65 15.02 38.14
CA LYS A 428 -19.84 14.76 37.32
C LYS A 428 -20.29 16.08 36.70
N GLY A 429 -20.60 16.05 35.39
CA GLY A 429 -21.28 17.16 34.70
C GLY A 429 -21.47 16.79 33.24
N LEU A 430 -22.69 16.45 32.85
CA LEU A 430 -23.16 16.26 31.47
C LEU A 430 -22.92 17.55 30.69
N GLY A 431 -22.16 17.52 29.63
CA GLY A 431 -21.98 18.57 28.66
C GLY A 431 -21.42 17.96 27.40
N GLU A 432 -22.09 18.19 26.28
CA GLU A 432 -21.66 17.82 24.94
C GLU A 432 -20.21 18.25 24.74
N CYS A 433 -19.33 17.28 24.52
CA CYS A 433 -17.94 17.56 24.19
C CYS A 433 -17.88 17.86 22.69
N VAL A 434 -18.03 19.13 22.32
CA VAL A 434 -17.54 19.62 21.04
C VAL A 434 -16.04 19.62 21.17
N VAL A 435 -15.36 18.65 20.57
CA VAL A 435 -13.91 18.66 20.46
C VAL A 435 -13.57 19.72 19.43
N ASP A 436 -13.08 20.85 19.94
CA ASP A 436 -12.52 21.91 19.11
C ASP A 436 -11.24 21.37 18.46
N CYS A 437 -11.32 21.06 17.17
CA CYS A 437 -10.21 20.48 16.38
C CYS A 437 -9.13 21.50 16.03
N ALA A 438 -9.17 22.72 16.56
CA ALA A 438 -8.30 23.82 16.15
C ALA A 438 -6.84 23.73 16.61
N ASP A 439 -6.50 22.88 17.58
CA ASP A 439 -5.15 22.87 18.18
C ASP A 439 -4.23 21.72 17.75
N HIS A 440 -4.62 20.87 16.79
CA HIS A 440 -3.82 19.69 16.40
C HIS A 440 -3.62 19.60 14.90
N VAL A 441 -2.92 20.56 14.33
CA VAL A 441 -2.38 20.45 12.98
C VAL A 441 -1.10 19.61 13.07
N TRP A 442 -1.14 18.42 12.47
CA TRP A 442 0.01 17.55 12.33
C TRP A 442 0.85 18.04 11.14
N ILE A 443 2.04 18.57 11.39
CA ILE A 443 2.94 19.06 10.33
C ILE A 443 4.17 18.15 10.28
N LEU A 444 4.47 17.61 9.10
CA LEU A 444 5.80 17.10 8.78
C LEU A 444 6.67 18.27 8.31
N HIS A 445 7.76 18.50 8.96
CA HIS A 445 8.92 19.14 8.34
C HIS A 445 9.98 18.05 8.12
N ASP A 446 10.61 18.12 6.94
CA ASP A 446 11.63 17.29 6.29
C ASP A 446 12.36 16.24 7.10
#